data_eb355c3fc9860105d0d1bad09076a898
#
_entry.id   eb355c3fc9860105d0d1bad09076a898
#
_cell.length_a   1.000
_cell.length_b   1.000
_cell.length_c   1.000
_cell.angle_alpha   90.00
_cell.angle_beta   90.00
_cell.angle_gamma   90.00
#
_symmetry.space_group_name_H-M   'P 1'
#
loop_
_entity.id
_entity.type
_entity.pdbx_description
1 polymer ?
#
loop_
_entity_poly.entity_id
_entity_poly.type
_entity_poly.pdbx_seq_one_letter_code
_entity_poly.pdbx_strand_id
1 'polypeptide(L)'
;MRRNFLYLLASAAVLSLASCTTTKFVPDGSYLLDEVKIRTDQKNIRPSSLRMYVRQNPNAKWFSLIKTQLYVYNLSGRDSTKWGNKFLRRIGDAPVIYSEDEAKRSEEEITKAAHNMGYMVATA
;
A
#
# COMPACT_ATOMS: atom_id res chain seq x y z
N MET A 1 20.83 -37.73 -11.69
CA MET A 1 21.48 -36.41 -11.84
C MET A 1 20.51 -35.30 -12.30
N ARG A 2 19.72 -35.48 -13.38
CA ARG A 2 18.78 -34.44 -13.89
C ARG A 2 17.74 -33.97 -12.85
N ARG A 3 17.19 -34.89 -12.05
CA ARG A 3 16.17 -34.59 -11.05
C ARG A 3 16.70 -33.69 -9.90
N ASN A 4 17.90 -33.97 -9.42
CA ASN A 4 18.54 -33.17 -8.37
C ASN A 4 18.95 -31.77 -8.88
N PHE A 5 19.32 -31.66 -10.14
CA PHE A 5 19.62 -30.39 -10.80
C PHE A 5 18.37 -29.51 -10.95
N LEU A 6 17.23 -30.12 -11.26
CA LEU A 6 15.93 -29.42 -11.30
C LEU A 6 15.52 -28.88 -9.92
N TYR A 7 15.73 -29.64 -8.84
CA TYR A 7 15.45 -29.16 -7.49
C TYR A 7 16.38 -28.02 -7.07
N LEU A 8 17.65 -28.08 -7.45
CA LEU A 8 18.60 -26.99 -7.21
C LEU A 8 18.21 -25.70 -7.97
N LEU A 9 17.81 -25.81 -9.22
CA LEU A 9 17.30 -24.68 -9.98
C LEU A 9 16.01 -24.10 -9.41
N ALA A 10 15.08 -24.95 -8.98
CA ALA A 10 13.83 -24.52 -8.37
C ALA A 10 14.07 -23.82 -7.03
N SER A 11 14.99 -24.34 -6.18
CA SER A 11 15.33 -23.72 -4.91
C SER A 11 16.04 -22.37 -5.09
N ALA A 12 16.94 -22.25 -6.06
CA ALA A 12 17.62 -21.00 -6.38
C ALA A 12 16.62 -19.93 -6.91
N ALA A 13 15.64 -20.35 -7.72
CA ALA A 13 14.58 -19.46 -8.20
C ALA A 13 13.68 -18.95 -7.06
N VAL A 14 13.34 -19.81 -6.10
CA VAL A 14 12.53 -19.43 -4.92
C VAL A 14 13.30 -18.47 -4.01
N LEU A 15 14.60 -18.70 -3.80
CA LEU A 15 15.47 -17.83 -2.99
C LEU A 15 15.66 -16.44 -3.64
N SER A 16 15.72 -16.36 -4.97
CA SER A 16 15.85 -15.07 -5.67
C SER A 16 14.57 -14.23 -5.59
N LEU A 17 13.41 -14.83 -5.46
CA LEU A 17 12.13 -14.11 -5.27
C LEU A 17 12.00 -13.48 -3.87
N ALA A 18 12.67 -14.03 -2.86
CA ALA A 18 12.64 -13.50 -1.49
C ALA A 18 13.40 -12.17 -1.33
N SER A 19 14.24 -11.78 -2.30
CA SER A 19 15.04 -10.54 -2.26
C SER A 19 14.31 -9.29 -2.76
N CYS A 20 13.03 -9.38 -3.16
CA CYS A 20 12.29 -8.22 -3.61
C CYS A 20 11.79 -7.37 -2.42
N THR A 21 12.48 -6.29 -2.10
CA THR A 21 12.04 -5.32 -1.09
C THR A 21 11.01 -4.37 -1.67
N THR A 22 9.86 -4.20 -0.99
CA THR A 22 8.80 -3.24 -1.37
C THR A 22 9.17 -1.78 -1.02
N THR A 23 10.25 -1.57 -0.31
CA THR A 23 10.68 -0.27 0.23
C THR A 23 11.77 0.42 -0.57
N LYS A 24 12.17 -0.12 -1.73
CA LYS A 24 13.29 0.40 -2.55
C LYS A 24 13.20 1.89 -2.90
N PHE A 25 11.98 2.41 -3.07
CA PHE A 25 11.70 3.80 -3.44
C PHE A 25 11.06 4.59 -2.29
N VAL A 26 11.05 4.05 -1.08
CA VAL A 26 10.64 4.78 0.12
C VAL A 26 11.87 5.55 0.62
N PRO A 27 11.77 6.89 0.80
CA PRO A 27 12.88 7.68 1.33
C PRO A 27 13.29 7.24 2.74
N ASP A 28 14.56 7.40 3.07
CA ASP A 28 15.07 7.10 4.40
C ASP A 28 14.32 7.93 5.46
N GLY A 29 13.92 7.28 6.54
CA GLY A 29 13.12 7.90 7.60
C GLY A 29 11.62 8.02 7.32
N SER A 30 11.15 7.55 6.15
CA SER A 30 9.73 7.51 5.79
C SER A 30 9.17 6.10 5.91
N TYR A 31 7.86 5.98 6.08
CA TYR A 31 7.15 4.71 6.21
C TYR A 31 6.20 4.49 5.05
N LEU A 32 6.17 3.26 4.53
CA LEU A 32 5.20 2.84 3.53
C LEU A 32 3.82 2.68 4.19
N LEU A 33 2.80 3.31 3.62
CA LEU A 33 1.42 3.10 4.08
C LEU A 33 0.95 1.70 3.67
N ASP A 34 0.85 0.80 4.62
CA ASP A 34 0.45 -0.59 4.35
C ASP A 34 -1.05 -0.76 4.28
N GLU A 35 -1.77 -0.25 5.28
CA GLU A 35 -3.22 -0.43 5.39
C GLU A 35 -3.86 0.73 6.18
N VAL A 36 -5.07 1.11 5.79
CA VAL A 36 -5.93 2.00 6.57
C VAL A 36 -7.17 1.23 6.98
N LYS A 37 -7.37 1.06 8.29
CA LYS A 37 -8.54 0.41 8.89
C LYS A 37 -9.41 1.45 9.61
N ILE A 38 -10.66 1.54 9.21
CA ILE A 38 -11.66 2.35 9.91
C ILE A 38 -12.47 1.41 10.79
N ARG A 39 -12.57 1.76 12.06
CA ARG A 39 -13.43 1.09 13.03
C ARG A 39 -14.40 2.10 13.62
N THR A 40 -15.59 1.67 13.96
CA THR A 40 -16.59 2.50 14.61
C THR A 40 -17.28 1.69 15.70
N ASP A 41 -17.52 2.31 16.83
CA ASP A 41 -18.29 1.73 17.94
C ASP A 41 -19.80 1.84 17.70
N GLN A 42 -20.23 2.68 16.74
CA GLN A 42 -21.61 2.91 16.38
C GLN A 42 -22.09 1.93 15.32
N LYS A 43 -23.05 1.08 15.65
CA LYS A 43 -23.63 0.08 14.74
C LYS A 43 -24.30 0.69 13.50
N ASN A 44 -24.76 1.93 13.60
CA ASN A 44 -25.46 2.62 12.53
C ASN A 44 -24.53 3.30 11.51
N ILE A 45 -23.24 3.46 11.83
CA ILE A 45 -22.25 4.02 10.93
C ILE A 45 -21.50 2.86 10.26
N ARG A 46 -21.56 2.78 8.96
CA ARG A 46 -20.78 1.80 8.19
C ARG A 46 -19.36 2.33 7.99
N PRO A 47 -18.32 1.60 8.36
CA PRO A 47 -16.92 2.02 8.12
C PRO A 47 -16.64 2.36 6.65
N SER A 48 -17.33 1.69 5.71
CA SER A 48 -17.21 1.94 4.28
C SER A 48 -17.68 3.33 3.86
N SER A 49 -18.68 3.90 4.53
CA SER A 49 -19.16 5.27 4.23
C SER A 49 -18.20 6.36 4.70
N LEU A 50 -17.34 6.04 5.67
CA LEU A 50 -16.31 6.96 6.14
C LEU A 50 -15.03 6.92 5.30
N ARG A 51 -14.87 5.89 4.46
CA ARG A 51 -13.67 5.73 3.66
C ARG A 51 -13.42 6.85 2.65
N MET A 52 -14.48 7.51 2.19
CA MET A 52 -14.39 8.65 1.27
C MET A 52 -13.70 9.88 1.90
N TYR A 53 -13.66 9.96 3.23
CA TYR A 53 -13.03 11.04 3.98
C TYR A 53 -11.56 10.75 4.32
N VAL A 54 -11.07 9.57 3.98
CA VAL A 54 -9.65 9.20 4.16
C VAL A 54 -8.84 9.78 3.01
N ARG A 55 -7.86 10.60 3.34
CA ARG A 55 -7.01 11.30 2.37
C ARG A 55 -5.95 10.39 1.73
N GLN A 56 -5.44 9.44 2.48
CA GLN A 56 -4.43 8.51 1.99
C GLN A 56 -4.99 7.11 1.80
N ASN A 57 -4.88 6.60 0.59
CA ASN A 57 -5.21 5.20 0.30
C ASN A 57 -3.92 4.40 0.08
N PRO A 58 -3.73 3.27 0.77
CA PRO A 58 -2.57 2.41 0.56
C PRO A 58 -2.60 1.78 -0.82
N ASN A 59 -1.43 1.33 -1.30
CA ASN A 59 -1.33 0.58 -2.54
C ASN A 59 -2.26 -0.65 -2.52
N ALA A 60 -2.93 -0.92 -3.63
CA ALA A 60 -3.86 -2.03 -3.76
C ALA A 60 -3.17 -3.37 -3.50
N LYS A 61 -3.85 -4.25 -2.76
CA LYS A 61 -3.42 -5.63 -2.50
C LYS A 61 -4.23 -6.58 -3.37
N TRP A 62 -3.56 -7.45 -4.12
CA TRP A 62 -4.21 -8.52 -4.87
C TRP A 62 -4.55 -9.67 -3.91
N PHE A 63 -5.81 -10.09 -3.89
CA PHE A 63 -6.36 -11.04 -2.91
C PHE A 63 -6.06 -10.68 -1.44
N SER A 64 -5.94 -9.40 -1.12
CA SER A 64 -5.61 -8.88 0.23
C SER A 64 -4.25 -9.32 0.80
N LEU A 65 -3.41 -9.98 0.01
CA LEU A 65 -2.14 -10.55 0.45
C LEU A 65 -0.92 -9.86 -0.16
N ILE A 66 -0.92 -9.62 -1.48
CA ILE A 66 0.27 -9.21 -2.20
C ILE A 66 0.01 -7.88 -2.92
N LYS A 67 0.89 -6.89 -2.72
CA LYS A 67 0.90 -5.62 -3.45
C LYS A 67 1.63 -5.79 -4.80
N THR A 68 1.04 -6.54 -5.72
CA THR A 68 1.68 -6.89 -7.00
C THR A 68 2.11 -5.68 -7.80
N GLN A 69 1.30 -4.64 -7.88
CA GLN A 69 1.63 -3.42 -8.62
C GLN A 69 2.81 -2.67 -8.01
N LEU A 70 2.92 -2.66 -6.67
CA LEU A 70 4.06 -2.10 -5.97
C LEU A 70 5.34 -2.93 -6.24
N TYR A 71 5.24 -4.26 -6.29
CA TYR A 71 6.38 -5.12 -6.67
C TYR A 71 6.84 -4.84 -8.10
N VAL A 72 5.92 -4.73 -9.05
CA VAL A 72 6.23 -4.39 -10.46
C VAL A 72 6.94 -3.03 -10.53
N TYR A 73 6.48 -2.03 -9.79
CA TYR A 73 7.14 -0.74 -9.70
C TYR A 73 8.56 -0.87 -9.13
N ASN A 74 8.75 -1.65 -8.08
CA ASN A 74 10.05 -1.86 -7.44
C ASN A 74 11.05 -2.67 -8.29
N LEU A 75 10.56 -3.46 -9.28
CA LEU A 75 11.43 -4.12 -10.27
C LEU A 75 12.08 -3.09 -11.23
N SER A 76 11.51 -1.90 -11.36
CA SER A 76 12.14 -0.85 -12.15
C SER A 76 13.50 -0.45 -11.55
N GLY A 77 14.44 -0.09 -12.41
CA GLY A 77 15.71 0.48 -11.99
C GLY A 77 15.55 1.92 -11.47
N ARG A 78 16.56 2.44 -10.78
CA ARG A 78 16.59 3.84 -10.33
C ARG A 78 16.60 4.85 -11.47
N ASP A 79 17.18 4.47 -12.61
CA ASP A 79 17.22 5.29 -13.81
C ASP A 79 15.85 5.28 -14.51
N SER A 80 15.14 6.40 -14.41
CA SER A 80 13.80 6.57 -15.02
C SER A 80 13.82 6.81 -16.51
N THR A 81 14.99 7.02 -17.12
CA THR A 81 15.11 7.35 -18.56
C THR A 81 15.04 6.12 -19.44
N LYS A 82 15.44 4.95 -18.92
CA LYS A 82 15.43 3.68 -19.64
C LYS A 82 14.01 3.21 -19.98
N TRP A 83 13.79 2.80 -21.21
CA TRP A 83 12.48 2.35 -21.72
C TRP A 83 11.83 1.27 -20.82
N GLY A 84 12.57 0.24 -20.43
CA GLY A 84 12.06 -0.84 -19.59
C GLY A 84 11.61 -0.35 -18.21
N ASN A 85 12.36 0.59 -17.61
CA ASN A 85 12.01 1.17 -16.32
C ASN A 85 10.76 2.07 -16.43
N LYS A 86 10.63 2.82 -17.52
CA LYS A 86 9.41 3.61 -17.80
C LYS A 86 8.18 2.70 -17.91
N PHE A 87 8.32 1.58 -18.62
CA PHE A 87 7.24 0.62 -18.78
C PHE A 87 6.82 0.01 -17.44
N LEU A 88 7.78 -0.47 -16.62
CA LEU A 88 7.50 -1.05 -15.30
C LEU A 88 6.86 -0.03 -14.34
N ARG A 89 7.29 1.23 -14.37
CA ARG A 89 6.70 2.30 -13.55
C ARG A 89 5.30 2.70 -14.03
N ARG A 90 5.00 2.52 -15.31
CA ARG A 90 3.69 2.83 -15.88
C ARG A 90 2.62 1.80 -15.51
N ILE A 91 3.00 0.52 -15.41
CA ILE A 91 2.08 -0.58 -15.04
C ILE A 91 2.08 -0.87 -13.54
N GLY A 92 3.10 -0.43 -12.81
CA GLY A 92 3.19 -0.55 -11.37
C GLY A 92 2.70 0.70 -10.66
N ASP A 93 2.39 0.56 -9.36
CA ASP A 93 2.01 1.67 -8.49
C ASP A 93 3.23 2.13 -7.68
N ALA A 94 3.44 3.45 -7.65
CA ALA A 94 4.43 4.05 -6.76
C ALA A 94 4.08 3.78 -5.29
N PRO A 95 5.09 3.65 -4.41
CA PRO A 95 4.83 3.46 -2.98
C PRO A 95 4.10 4.66 -2.39
N VAL A 96 3.00 4.40 -1.68
CA VAL A 96 2.30 5.43 -0.91
C VAL A 96 3.00 5.58 0.43
N ILE A 97 3.58 6.74 0.66
CA ILE A 97 4.31 7.07 1.88
C ILE A 97 3.31 7.60 2.91
N TYR A 98 3.41 7.13 4.14
CA TYR A 98 2.60 7.66 5.24
C TYR A 98 2.93 9.14 5.51
N SER A 99 1.90 9.96 5.60
CA SER A 99 1.99 11.37 5.99
C SER A 99 1.08 11.61 7.19
N GLU A 100 1.67 12.11 8.27
CA GLU A 100 0.95 12.44 9.49
C GLU A 100 -0.05 13.58 9.27
N ASP A 101 0.29 14.56 8.43
CA ASP A 101 -0.60 15.67 8.11
C ASP A 101 -1.88 15.20 7.40
N GLU A 102 -1.74 14.27 6.44
CA GLU A 102 -2.91 13.70 5.75
C GLU A 102 -3.72 12.77 6.66
N ALA A 103 -3.07 12.11 7.63
CA ALA A 103 -3.75 11.34 8.65
C ALA A 103 -4.61 12.25 9.55
N LYS A 104 -4.05 13.35 10.06
CA LYS A 104 -4.78 14.34 10.86
C LYS A 104 -5.95 14.96 10.10
N ARG A 105 -5.75 15.31 8.83
CA ARG A 105 -6.85 15.82 7.98
C ARG A 105 -7.96 14.79 7.81
N SER A 106 -7.60 13.51 7.66
CA SER A 106 -8.59 12.42 7.57
C SER A 106 -9.41 12.31 8.86
N GLU A 107 -8.75 12.39 10.01
CA GLU A 107 -9.37 12.40 11.34
C GLU A 107 -10.36 13.55 11.49
N GLU A 108 -9.96 14.78 11.15
CA GLU A 108 -10.84 15.95 11.17
C GLU A 108 -12.06 15.80 10.24
N GLU A 109 -11.85 15.29 9.03
CA GLU A 109 -12.93 15.11 8.05
C GLU A 109 -13.90 14.00 8.48
N ILE A 110 -13.41 12.91 9.03
CA ILE A 110 -14.24 11.84 9.61
C ILE A 110 -15.06 12.38 10.77
N THR A 111 -14.43 13.14 11.68
CA THR A 111 -15.12 13.78 12.81
C THR A 111 -16.24 14.71 12.33
N LYS A 112 -15.96 15.60 11.37
CA LYS A 112 -16.98 16.48 10.76
C LYS A 112 -18.11 15.70 10.09
N ALA A 113 -17.77 14.62 9.39
CA ALA A 113 -18.78 13.76 8.76
C ALA A 113 -19.68 13.09 9.81
N ALA A 114 -19.09 12.59 10.92
CA ALA A 114 -19.86 12.01 12.00
C ALA A 114 -20.78 13.03 12.67
N HIS A 115 -20.32 14.27 12.91
CA HIS A 115 -21.16 15.36 13.43
C HIS A 115 -22.33 15.67 12.49
N ASN A 116 -22.08 15.71 11.18
CA ASN A 116 -23.15 15.94 10.18
C ASN A 116 -24.16 14.78 10.14
N MET A 117 -23.77 13.59 10.53
CA MET A 117 -24.68 12.43 10.72
C MET A 117 -25.44 12.47 12.04
N GLY A 118 -25.24 13.48 12.89
CA GLY A 118 -25.91 13.66 14.18
C GLY A 118 -25.15 13.15 15.39
N TYR A 119 -23.91 12.66 15.24
CA TYR A 119 -23.07 12.16 16.34
C TYR A 119 -22.19 13.28 16.89
N MET A 120 -22.78 14.19 17.65
CA MET A 120 -22.15 15.44 18.13
C MET A 120 -20.94 15.24 19.06
N VAL A 121 -20.78 14.07 19.66
CA VAL A 121 -19.68 13.72 20.58
C VAL A 121 -18.65 12.80 19.91
N ALA A 122 -18.79 12.56 18.61
CA ALA A 122 -17.84 11.72 17.89
C ALA A 122 -16.47 12.40 17.77
N THR A 123 -15.43 11.60 17.96
CA THR A 123 -14.02 11.92 17.69
C THR A 123 -13.42 10.80 16.87
N ALA A 124 -12.52 11.11 15.96
CA ALA A 124 -11.79 10.12 15.18
C ALA A 124 -10.33 10.07 15.59
#